data_d5811494bb412c59637a86813b374959
#
_entry.id   d5811494bb412c59637a86813b374959
#
_cell.length_a   1.000
_cell.length_b   1.000
_cell.length_c   1.000
_cell.angle_alpha   90.00
_cell.angle_beta   90.00
_cell.angle_gamma   90.00
#
_symmetry.space_group_name_H-M   'P 1'
#
loop_
_entity.id
_entity.type
_entity.pdbx_description
1 polymer ?
#
loop_
_entity_poly.entity_id
_entity_poly.type
_entity_poly.pdbx_seq_one_letter_code
_entity_poly.pdbx_strand_id
1 'polypeptide(L)'
;MNTQLKPTLGTLHLWGIAVGLVISGEYFGWSYGWGVAGTLGFLVTSLMVAAMYTCFIFSFTELTTAIPHAGGPFAYSRRAFGEKGGLIAGLATLIEFVFAPPAIALAIGAYLNVQFPALDPKHAAVGAYIVFMGLNILGVKLAATFELVVCVLAVAELLVFMGVVAPAFSFSNFALNGWAGSDTFGAPAIAGMFAAIPFAIWFFLAIEGAAMAAEEAKDPKRTIPKAYISGILTLVILAMGVMFFAGGVGDWRTLSNINDPLPQAMKTVVGDSSGWLHMLVWIGLFGLVASFHGIILGYSRQFFALARAGYLPSFLAKLSRFQTPHRAILAGGVVGIAAIYSDGLINLGGMTLTAAMITMAVFGAIVMYIMSMLSLFKLRKTEPLLERTFRAPGYPIVPGIALALAVVCLVAMAWFNALIGLIFLGFMAVGFIYFQMTAQDRIDAPADAMLTGQ
;
A
#
# COMPACT_ATOMS: atom_id res chain seq x y z
N MET A 1 21.96 -23.31 11.14
CA MET A 1 21.42 -23.03 9.80
C MET A 1 21.53 -21.55 9.54
N ASN A 2 22.12 -21.16 8.38
CA ASN A 2 22.34 -19.75 8.08
C ASN A 2 20.99 -19.07 7.80
N THR A 3 20.47 -18.27 8.72
CA THR A 3 19.19 -17.54 8.63
C THR A 3 19.36 -16.15 8.01
N GLN A 4 20.53 -15.81 7.51
CA GLN A 4 20.80 -14.53 6.89
C GLN A 4 20.39 -14.55 5.41
N LEU A 5 19.64 -13.54 5.01
CA LEU A 5 19.28 -13.27 3.61
C LEU A 5 20.55 -12.85 2.83
N LYS A 6 20.67 -13.29 1.56
CA LYS A 6 21.85 -12.94 0.75
C LYS A 6 21.65 -11.59 0.08
N PRO A 7 22.62 -10.66 0.20
CA PRO A 7 22.57 -9.37 -0.50
C PRO A 7 22.67 -9.56 -2.01
N THR A 8 21.53 -9.43 -2.72
CA THR A 8 21.44 -9.64 -4.17
C THR A 8 20.81 -8.48 -4.91
N LEU A 9 20.09 -7.59 -4.22
CA LEU A 9 19.29 -6.55 -4.82
C LEU A 9 20.07 -5.26 -5.05
N GLY A 10 20.09 -4.79 -6.29
CA GLY A 10 20.59 -3.46 -6.67
C GLY A 10 19.48 -2.39 -6.63
N THR A 11 19.84 -1.14 -6.97
CA THR A 11 18.92 0.01 -6.94
C THR A 11 17.66 -0.20 -7.80
N LEU A 12 17.82 -0.71 -9.02
CA LEU A 12 16.66 -0.94 -9.91
C LEU A 12 15.71 -2.02 -9.38
N HIS A 13 16.24 -3.08 -8.76
CA HIS A 13 15.40 -4.11 -8.15
C HIS A 13 14.61 -3.56 -6.97
N LEU A 14 15.27 -2.77 -6.08
CA LEU A 14 14.58 -2.13 -4.95
C LEU A 14 13.57 -1.07 -5.41
N TRP A 15 13.87 -0.33 -6.48
CA TRP A 15 12.91 0.58 -7.10
C TRP A 15 11.71 -0.20 -7.67
N GLY A 16 11.96 -1.31 -8.37
CA GLY A 16 10.91 -2.19 -8.90
C GLY A 16 10.02 -2.75 -7.79
N ILE A 17 10.59 -3.13 -6.63
CA ILE A 17 9.84 -3.57 -5.46
C ILE A 17 9.03 -2.40 -4.89
N ALA A 18 9.64 -1.22 -4.68
CA ALA A 18 8.96 -0.07 -4.09
C ALA A 18 7.79 0.42 -4.94
N VAL A 19 7.99 0.53 -6.27
CA VAL A 19 6.93 0.95 -7.20
C VAL A 19 5.95 -0.20 -7.46
N GLY A 20 6.44 -1.43 -7.60
CA GLY A 20 5.62 -2.61 -7.87
C GLY A 20 4.60 -2.89 -6.77
N LEU A 21 4.98 -2.77 -5.49
CA LEU A 21 4.05 -2.90 -4.36
C LEU A 21 2.86 -1.95 -4.45
N VAL A 22 3.06 -0.76 -5.01
CA VAL A 22 2.11 0.36 -5.00
C VAL A 22 1.32 0.49 -6.29
N ILE A 23 1.91 0.08 -7.44
CA ILE A 23 1.46 0.47 -8.79
C ILE A 23 0.00 0.11 -9.08
N SER A 24 -0.58 -0.86 -8.39
CA SER A 24 -2.02 -1.15 -8.49
C SER A 24 -2.88 0.06 -8.11
N GLY A 25 -2.38 0.93 -7.23
CA GLY A 25 -3.06 2.16 -6.85
C GLY A 25 -3.29 3.13 -8.00
N GLU A 26 -2.45 3.07 -9.05
CA GLU A 26 -2.61 3.88 -10.26
C GLU A 26 -3.72 3.34 -11.18
N TYR A 27 -4.01 2.04 -11.09
CA TYR A 27 -5.01 1.37 -11.93
C TYR A 27 -6.43 1.46 -11.39
N PHE A 28 -6.61 1.54 -10.07
CA PHE A 28 -7.93 1.58 -9.42
C PHE A 28 -7.86 2.16 -8.00
N GLY A 29 -9.03 2.32 -7.38
CA GLY A 29 -9.18 2.70 -5.97
C GLY A 29 -9.31 4.21 -5.78
N TRP A 30 -8.55 5.02 -6.51
CA TRP A 30 -8.64 6.47 -6.47
C TRP A 30 -10.00 7.01 -6.97
N SER A 31 -10.67 6.30 -7.88
CA SER A 31 -11.99 6.67 -8.41
C SER A 31 -13.09 6.75 -7.35
N TYR A 32 -12.93 6.05 -6.23
CA TYR A 32 -13.81 6.17 -5.07
C TYR A 32 -13.70 7.55 -4.41
N GLY A 33 -12.53 8.19 -4.49
CA GLY A 33 -12.32 9.56 -4.02
C GLY A 33 -13.13 10.58 -4.82
N TRP A 34 -13.31 10.35 -6.11
CA TRP A 34 -14.16 11.21 -6.93
C TRP A 34 -15.63 11.15 -6.51
N GLY A 35 -16.11 9.98 -6.09
CA GLY A 35 -17.49 9.81 -5.62
C GLY A 35 -17.84 10.69 -4.44
N VAL A 36 -16.86 11.10 -3.62
CA VAL A 36 -17.09 11.93 -2.42
C VAL A 36 -16.56 13.36 -2.54
N ALA A 37 -15.44 13.57 -3.26
CA ALA A 37 -14.79 14.88 -3.35
C ALA A 37 -15.01 15.60 -4.69
N GLY A 38 -15.43 14.87 -5.72
CA GLY A 38 -15.33 15.35 -7.10
C GLY A 38 -13.87 15.37 -7.58
N THR A 39 -13.65 15.65 -8.84
CA THR A 39 -12.30 15.65 -9.44
C THR A 39 -11.39 16.74 -8.91
N LEU A 40 -11.92 17.98 -8.78
CA LEU A 40 -11.14 19.11 -8.26
C LEU A 40 -10.85 18.96 -6.77
N GLY A 41 -11.84 18.54 -5.97
CA GLY A 41 -11.64 18.29 -4.55
C GLY A 41 -10.64 17.17 -4.32
N PHE A 42 -10.76 16.08 -5.07
CA PHE A 42 -9.83 14.95 -4.97
C PHE A 42 -8.42 15.30 -5.46
N LEU A 43 -8.27 16.17 -6.47
CA LEU A 43 -6.97 16.66 -6.91
C LEU A 43 -6.24 17.38 -5.74
N VAL A 44 -6.93 18.26 -5.02
CA VAL A 44 -6.35 18.95 -3.86
C VAL A 44 -5.96 17.96 -2.76
N THR A 45 -6.84 16.99 -2.46
CA THR A 45 -6.56 15.93 -1.48
C THR A 45 -5.34 15.11 -1.89
N SER A 46 -5.26 14.72 -3.16
CA SER A 46 -4.14 13.93 -3.69
C SER A 46 -2.82 14.68 -3.66
N LEU A 47 -2.81 15.99 -3.93
CA LEU A 47 -1.61 16.83 -3.80
C LEU A 47 -1.14 16.94 -2.34
N MET A 48 -2.07 17.10 -1.39
CA MET A 48 -1.75 17.11 0.04
C MET A 48 -1.13 15.76 0.48
N VAL A 49 -1.74 14.66 0.06
CA VAL A 49 -1.26 13.31 0.37
C VAL A 49 0.08 13.02 -0.31
N ALA A 50 0.28 13.43 -1.56
CA ALA A 50 1.57 13.31 -2.25
C ALA A 50 2.69 14.07 -1.51
N ALA A 51 2.39 15.27 -1.00
CA ALA A 51 3.33 16.02 -0.17
C ALA A 51 3.64 15.27 1.15
N MET A 52 2.63 14.72 1.81
CA MET A 52 2.81 13.88 3.00
C MET A 52 3.73 12.69 2.72
N TYR A 53 3.46 11.93 1.67
CA TYR A 53 4.25 10.74 1.32
C TYR A 53 5.68 11.09 0.89
N THR A 54 5.86 12.16 0.15
CA THR A 54 7.20 12.63 -0.20
C THR A 54 8.00 12.94 1.06
N CYS A 55 7.45 13.73 1.99
CA CYS A 55 8.09 14.02 3.27
C CYS A 55 8.30 12.75 4.11
N PHE A 56 7.32 11.84 4.12
CA PHE A 56 7.41 10.57 4.83
C PHE A 56 8.53 9.70 4.29
N ILE A 57 8.59 9.44 2.98
CA ILE A 57 9.58 8.55 2.37
C ILE A 57 10.99 9.10 2.52
N PHE A 58 11.20 10.41 2.37
CA PHE A 58 12.51 11.01 2.65
C PHE A 58 12.94 10.80 4.11
N SER A 59 12.01 10.85 5.04
CA SER A 59 12.27 10.63 6.46
C SER A 59 12.44 9.15 6.80
N PHE A 60 11.57 8.30 6.25
CA PHE A 60 11.57 6.85 6.45
C PHE A 60 12.82 6.18 5.89
N THR A 61 13.39 6.72 4.81
CA THR A 61 14.68 6.29 4.23
C THR A 61 15.81 6.35 5.26
N GLU A 62 15.83 7.33 6.16
CA GLU A 62 16.81 7.39 7.25
C GLU A 62 16.67 6.20 8.21
N LEU A 63 15.45 5.87 8.60
CA LEU A 63 15.19 4.71 9.46
C LEU A 63 15.61 3.40 8.79
N THR A 64 15.24 3.23 7.53
CA THR A 64 15.54 2.00 6.78
C THR A 64 17.03 1.80 6.54
N THR A 65 17.79 2.88 6.33
CA THR A 65 19.26 2.79 6.16
C THR A 65 20.00 2.64 7.48
N ALA A 66 19.46 3.18 8.57
CA ALA A 66 20.06 3.07 9.89
C ALA A 66 19.77 1.72 10.57
N ILE A 67 18.60 1.13 10.29
CA ILE A 67 18.13 -0.15 10.85
C ILE A 67 17.61 -1.01 9.70
N PRO A 68 18.49 -1.61 8.87
CA PRO A 68 18.08 -2.41 7.71
C PRO A 68 17.56 -3.80 8.14
N HIS A 69 16.37 -3.84 8.73
CA HIS A 69 15.73 -5.04 9.28
C HIS A 69 14.46 -5.39 8.51
N ALA A 70 14.25 -6.68 8.19
CA ALA A 70 13.08 -7.16 7.44
C ALA A 70 11.73 -6.89 8.12
N GLY A 71 11.71 -6.62 9.41
CA GLY A 71 10.53 -6.17 10.14
C GLY A 71 10.14 -4.71 9.90
N GLY A 72 10.98 -3.92 9.19
CA GLY A 72 10.68 -2.52 8.84
C GLY A 72 10.15 -1.69 10.01
N PRO A 73 8.93 -1.10 9.89
CA PRO A 73 8.34 -0.24 10.91
C PRO A 73 8.21 -0.87 12.31
N PHE A 74 7.97 -2.19 12.36
CA PHE A 74 7.99 -2.96 13.62
C PHE A 74 9.33 -2.82 14.34
N ALA A 75 10.44 -3.02 13.61
CA ALA A 75 11.78 -2.95 14.17
C ALA A 75 12.12 -1.54 14.68
N TYR A 76 11.83 -0.51 13.89
CA TYR A 76 12.09 0.88 14.25
C TYR A 76 11.32 1.29 15.51
N SER A 77 10.04 0.95 15.55
CA SER A 77 9.17 1.31 16.67
C SER A 77 9.48 0.50 17.93
N ARG A 78 9.88 -0.78 17.78
CA ARG A 78 10.34 -1.59 18.92
C ARG A 78 11.63 -1.03 19.51
N ARG A 79 12.58 -0.64 18.67
CA ARG A 79 13.84 -0.03 19.12
C ARG A 79 13.61 1.33 19.80
N ALA A 80 12.70 2.14 19.25
CA ALA A 80 12.40 3.45 19.81
C ALA A 80 11.58 3.40 21.10
N PHE A 81 10.54 2.55 21.15
CA PHE A 81 9.48 2.58 22.17
C PHE A 81 9.30 1.24 22.92
N GLY A 82 10.21 0.28 22.69
CA GLY A 82 10.14 -1.04 23.30
C GLY A 82 9.01 -1.90 22.72
N GLU A 83 8.65 -2.96 23.44
CA GLU A 83 7.70 -3.97 22.98
C GLU A 83 6.34 -3.40 22.56
N LYS A 84 5.79 -2.45 23.31
CA LYS A 84 4.48 -1.84 23.00
C LYS A 84 4.53 -1.01 21.72
N GLY A 85 5.63 -0.31 21.48
CA GLY A 85 5.83 0.42 20.23
C GLY A 85 5.92 -0.53 19.03
N GLY A 86 6.66 -1.62 19.18
CA GLY A 86 6.70 -2.70 18.19
C GLY A 86 5.33 -3.32 17.92
N LEU A 87 4.54 -3.58 18.98
CA LEU A 87 3.18 -4.11 18.84
C LEU A 87 2.31 -3.19 17.96
N ILE A 88 2.24 -1.91 18.30
CA ILE A 88 1.36 -0.95 17.60
C ILE A 88 1.77 -0.87 16.12
N ALA A 89 3.05 -0.62 15.83
CA ALA A 89 3.51 -0.51 14.45
C ALA A 89 3.40 -1.83 13.70
N GLY A 90 3.74 -2.95 14.34
CA GLY A 90 3.70 -4.28 13.73
C GLY A 90 2.29 -4.74 13.37
N LEU A 91 1.31 -4.56 14.26
CA LEU A 91 -0.09 -4.89 13.97
C LEU A 91 -0.69 -3.95 12.94
N ALA A 92 -0.40 -2.65 13.02
CA ALA A 92 -0.88 -1.67 12.06
C ALA A 92 -0.40 -1.99 10.64
N THR A 93 0.90 -2.26 10.46
CA THR A 93 1.47 -2.73 9.19
C THR A 93 0.85 -4.06 8.74
N LEU A 94 0.61 -4.98 9.67
CA LEU A 94 -0.02 -6.26 9.33
C LEU A 94 -1.43 -6.07 8.79
N ILE A 95 -2.25 -5.21 9.42
CA ILE A 95 -3.60 -4.90 8.97
C ILE A 95 -3.56 -4.28 7.58
N GLU A 96 -2.67 -3.31 7.34
CA GLU A 96 -2.46 -2.71 6.03
C GLU A 96 -2.22 -3.77 4.95
N PHE A 97 -1.20 -4.61 5.14
CA PHE A 97 -0.78 -5.61 4.16
C PHE A 97 -1.73 -6.79 4.02
N VAL A 98 -2.62 -7.05 4.98
CA VAL A 98 -3.64 -8.11 4.90
C VAL A 98 -4.92 -7.63 4.21
N PHE A 99 -5.30 -6.35 4.40
CA PHE A 99 -6.54 -5.81 3.83
C PHE A 99 -6.37 -5.13 2.46
N ALA A 100 -5.14 -4.81 2.03
CA ALA A 100 -4.89 -4.31 0.69
C ALA A 100 -5.11 -5.38 -0.42
N PRO A 101 -4.61 -6.63 -0.31
CA PRO A 101 -4.77 -7.62 -1.35
C PRO A 101 -6.21 -7.96 -1.75
N PRO A 102 -7.23 -8.05 -0.87
CA PRO A 102 -8.61 -8.29 -1.29
C PRO A 102 -9.12 -7.22 -2.26
N ALA A 103 -8.81 -5.95 -2.03
CA ALA A 103 -9.18 -4.86 -2.93
C ALA A 103 -8.51 -5.02 -4.31
N ILE A 104 -7.22 -5.34 -4.34
CA ILE A 104 -6.48 -5.58 -5.59
C ILE A 104 -7.02 -6.81 -6.32
N ALA A 105 -7.34 -7.88 -5.60
CA ALA A 105 -7.92 -9.09 -6.19
C ALA A 105 -9.27 -8.81 -6.87
N LEU A 106 -10.12 -8.00 -6.24
CA LEU A 106 -11.39 -7.55 -6.84
C LEU A 106 -11.17 -6.71 -8.10
N ALA A 107 -10.13 -5.87 -8.14
CA ALA A 107 -9.75 -5.13 -9.33
C ALA A 107 -9.24 -6.07 -10.45
N ILE A 108 -8.41 -7.07 -10.13
CA ILE A 108 -8.01 -8.12 -11.08
C ILE A 108 -9.26 -8.79 -11.66
N GLY A 109 -10.24 -9.13 -10.81
CA GLY A 109 -11.52 -9.69 -11.24
C GLY A 109 -12.28 -8.78 -12.18
N ALA A 110 -12.37 -7.48 -11.89
CA ALA A 110 -13.04 -6.51 -12.74
C ALA A 110 -12.36 -6.34 -14.10
N TYR A 111 -11.03 -6.25 -14.13
CA TYR A 111 -10.25 -6.19 -15.38
C TYR A 111 -10.45 -7.46 -16.24
N LEU A 112 -10.42 -8.64 -15.62
CA LEU A 112 -10.71 -9.90 -16.33
C LEU A 112 -12.15 -9.95 -16.87
N ASN A 113 -13.11 -9.40 -16.13
CA ASN A 113 -14.51 -9.36 -16.56
C ASN A 113 -14.71 -8.49 -17.82
N VAL A 114 -13.89 -7.45 -18.04
CA VAL A 114 -13.91 -6.67 -19.31
C VAL A 114 -13.62 -7.57 -20.52
N GLN A 115 -12.71 -8.55 -20.38
CA GLN A 115 -12.36 -9.47 -21.46
C GLN A 115 -13.27 -10.70 -21.50
N PHE A 116 -13.73 -11.15 -20.35
CA PHE A 116 -14.53 -12.36 -20.16
C PHE A 116 -15.79 -12.03 -19.36
N PRO A 117 -16.84 -11.43 -19.97
CA PRO A 117 -18.03 -10.97 -19.24
C PRO A 117 -18.78 -12.08 -18.47
N ALA A 118 -18.58 -13.36 -18.85
CA ALA A 118 -19.17 -14.50 -18.14
C ALA A 118 -18.42 -14.88 -16.85
N LEU A 119 -17.21 -14.35 -16.63
CA LEU A 119 -16.41 -14.64 -15.44
C LEU A 119 -16.83 -13.70 -14.30
N ASP A 120 -17.32 -14.28 -13.21
CA ASP A 120 -17.61 -13.51 -11.99
C ASP A 120 -16.33 -12.93 -11.39
N PRO A 121 -16.26 -11.60 -11.16
CA PRO A 121 -15.07 -10.94 -10.60
C PRO A 121 -14.61 -11.51 -9.26
N LYS A 122 -15.53 -11.97 -8.39
CA LYS A 122 -15.16 -12.56 -7.09
C LYS A 122 -14.49 -13.93 -7.27
N HIS A 123 -14.97 -14.74 -8.20
CA HIS A 123 -14.31 -16.02 -8.51
C HIS A 123 -12.92 -15.83 -9.11
N ALA A 124 -12.76 -14.84 -9.99
CA ALA A 124 -11.45 -14.47 -10.53
C ALA A 124 -10.50 -13.97 -9.42
N ALA A 125 -10.99 -13.17 -8.48
CA ALA A 125 -10.23 -12.68 -7.33
C ALA A 125 -9.74 -13.84 -6.44
N VAL A 126 -10.57 -14.82 -6.15
CA VAL A 126 -10.18 -16.02 -5.40
C VAL A 126 -9.17 -16.86 -6.19
N GLY A 127 -9.37 -17.00 -7.50
CA GLY A 127 -8.41 -17.66 -8.40
C GLY A 127 -7.02 -17.00 -8.32
N ALA A 128 -6.96 -15.67 -8.31
CA ALA A 128 -5.73 -14.92 -8.12
C ALA A 128 -5.06 -15.26 -6.78
N TYR A 129 -5.81 -15.29 -5.66
CA TYR A 129 -5.28 -15.72 -4.37
C TYR A 129 -4.66 -17.12 -4.42
N ILE A 130 -5.36 -18.09 -5.00
CA ILE A 130 -4.87 -19.50 -5.09
C ILE A 130 -3.54 -19.53 -5.87
N VAL A 131 -3.49 -18.87 -7.03
CA VAL A 131 -2.29 -18.86 -7.89
C VAL A 131 -1.12 -18.17 -7.17
N PHE A 132 -1.32 -16.94 -6.67
CA PHE A 132 -0.21 -16.16 -6.15
C PHE A 132 0.22 -16.56 -4.73
N MET A 133 -0.66 -17.11 -3.90
CA MET A 133 -0.24 -17.82 -2.68
C MET A 133 0.59 -19.05 -3.03
N GLY A 134 0.16 -19.85 -4.01
CA GLY A 134 0.91 -21.02 -4.49
C GLY A 134 2.32 -20.65 -4.95
N LEU A 135 2.45 -19.61 -5.78
CA LEU A 135 3.75 -19.10 -6.26
C LEU A 135 4.63 -18.61 -5.11
N ASN A 136 4.08 -17.86 -4.15
CA ASN A 136 4.81 -17.40 -2.98
C ASN A 136 5.28 -18.58 -2.08
N ILE A 137 4.48 -19.65 -1.96
CA ILE A 137 4.85 -20.86 -1.19
C ILE A 137 6.00 -21.61 -1.87
N LEU A 138 5.99 -21.75 -3.20
CA LEU A 138 7.01 -22.45 -3.96
C LEU A 138 8.38 -21.75 -3.91
N GLY A 139 8.40 -20.49 -3.51
CA GLY A 139 9.64 -19.72 -3.34
C GLY A 139 10.17 -19.12 -4.64
N VAL A 140 10.45 -17.86 -4.64
CA VAL A 140 10.70 -17.11 -5.89
C VAL A 140 12.14 -16.57 -5.88
N LYS A 141 13.11 -17.38 -6.27
CA LYS A 141 14.46 -16.87 -6.60
C LYS A 141 14.47 -15.91 -7.79
N LEU A 142 13.44 -15.96 -8.63
CA LEU A 142 13.24 -15.11 -9.82
C LEU A 142 12.39 -13.86 -9.52
N ALA A 143 11.86 -13.71 -8.30
CA ALA A 143 10.85 -12.71 -7.97
C ALA A 143 11.27 -11.27 -8.26
N ALA A 144 12.44 -10.83 -7.82
CA ALA A 144 12.84 -9.43 -7.94
C ALA A 144 13.09 -8.98 -9.38
N THR A 145 13.58 -9.88 -10.25
CA THR A 145 13.74 -9.56 -11.69
C THR A 145 12.40 -9.58 -12.40
N PHE A 146 11.55 -10.55 -12.10
CA PHE A 146 10.19 -10.59 -12.62
C PHE A 146 9.41 -9.34 -12.20
N GLU A 147 9.43 -8.99 -10.91
CA GLU A 147 8.82 -7.80 -10.35
C GLU A 147 9.28 -6.53 -11.08
N LEU A 148 10.61 -6.39 -11.30
CA LEU A 148 11.16 -5.26 -12.03
C LEU A 148 10.62 -5.18 -13.47
N VAL A 149 10.61 -6.30 -14.21
CA VAL A 149 10.12 -6.34 -15.60
C VAL A 149 8.65 -5.95 -15.66
N VAL A 150 7.83 -6.56 -14.81
CA VAL A 150 6.39 -6.30 -14.76
C VAL A 150 6.10 -4.86 -14.35
N CYS A 151 6.85 -4.33 -13.38
CA CYS A 151 6.74 -2.93 -12.95
C CYS A 151 7.09 -1.95 -14.09
N VAL A 152 8.18 -2.21 -14.83
CA VAL A 152 8.55 -1.38 -15.99
C VAL A 152 7.48 -1.42 -17.08
N LEU A 153 6.91 -2.59 -17.37
CA LEU A 153 5.81 -2.74 -18.33
C LEU A 153 4.58 -1.96 -17.87
N ALA A 154 4.22 -2.05 -16.59
CA ALA A 154 3.09 -1.34 -16.01
C ALA A 154 3.28 0.19 -16.07
N VAL A 155 4.47 0.69 -15.73
CA VAL A 155 4.79 2.13 -15.87
C VAL A 155 4.68 2.57 -17.32
N ALA A 156 5.26 1.81 -18.26
CA ALA A 156 5.19 2.13 -19.69
C ALA A 156 3.75 2.15 -20.19
N GLU A 157 2.93 1.20 -19.74
CA GLU A 157 1.52 1.11 -20.11
C GLU A 157 0.71 2.30 -19.60
N LEU A 158 0.93 2.75 -18.35
CA LEU A 158 0.27 3.95 -17.82
C LEU A 158 0.66 5.22 -18.61
N LEU A 159 1.92 5.31 -19.08
CA LEU A 159 2.34 6.39 -19.96
C LEU A 159 1.63 6.31 -21.32
N VAL A 160 1.48 5.11 -21.88
CA VAL A 160 0.72 4.89 -23.12
C VAL A 160 -0.75 5.22 -22.91
N PHE A 161 -1.37 4.80 -21.80
CA PHE A 161 -2.73 5.18 -21.46
C PHE A 161 -2.90 6.70 -21.50
N MET A 162 -2.07 7.44 -20.75
CA MET A 162 -2.11 8.90 -20.76
C MET A 162 -1.95 9.49 -22.17
N GLY A 163 -1.03 8.93 -22.96
CA GLY A 163 -0.81 9.37 -24.35
C GLY A 163 -2.01 9.15 -25.27
N VAL A 164 -2.72 8.03 -25.12
CA VAL A 164 -3.91 7.69 -25.93
C VAL A 164 -5.11 8.55 -25.54
N VAL A 165 -5.30 8.81 -24.25
CA VAL A 165 -6.47 9.58 -23.79
C VAL A 165 -6.25 11.10 -23.81
N ALA A 166 -5.00 11.57 -23.82
CA ALA A 166 -4.66 13.00 -23.81
C ALA A 166 -5.34 13.83 -24.92
N PRO A 167 -5.45 13.37 -26.19
CA PRO A 167 -6.13 14.14 -27.23
C PRO A 167 -7.63 14.36 -26.97
N ALA A 168 -8.27 13.48 -26.19
CA ALA A 168 -9.68 13.59 -25.82
C ALA A 168 -9.89 14.36 -24.50
N PHE A 169 -8.82 14.76 -23.83
CA PHE A 169 -8.86 15.48 -22.57
C PHE A 169 -9.49 16.87 -22.75
N SER A 170 -10.45 17.20 -21.91
CA SER A 170 -10.98 18.54 -21.75
C SER A 170 -11.03 18.94 -20.29
N PHE A 171 -10.43 20.08 -19.96
CA PHE A 171 -10.49 20.61 -18.59
C PHE A 171 -11.92 20.93 -18.15
N SER A 172 -12.79 21.32 -19.08
CA SER A 172 -14.22 21.53 -18.78
C SER A 172 -14.91 20.25 -18.30
N ASN A 173 -14.56 19.08 -18.84
CA ASN A 173 -15.04 17.78 -18.36
C ASN A 173 -14.50 17.48 -16.96
N PHE A 174 -13.21 17.68 -16.77
CA PHE A 174 -12.54 17.45 -15.48
C PHE A 174 -13.12 18.34 -14.37
N ALA A 175 -13.41 19.62 -14.68
CA ALA A 175 -13.89 20.59 -13.70
C ALA A 175 -15.41 20.55 -13.49
N LEU A 176 -16.19 19.92 -14.38
CA LEU A 176 -17.65 19.87 -14.32
C LEU A 176 -18.13 19.25 -13.01
N ASN A 177 -18.83 20.01 -12.18
CA ASN A 177 -19.26 19.59 -10.85
C ASN A 177 -18.11 19.02 -9.99
N GLY A 178 -16.88 19.50 -10.21
CA GLY A 178 -15.67 18.93 -9.66
C GLY A 178 -15.44 19.15 -8.16
N TRP A 179 -16.28 19.98 -7.50
CA TRP A 179 -16.24 20.24 -6.06
C TRP A 179 -17.34 19.46 -5.34
N ALA A 180 -17.10 18.16 -5.07
CA ALA A 180 -18.08 17.29 -4.43
C ALA A 180 -19.47 17.30 -5.10
N GLY A 181 -19.50 17.32 -6.43
CA GLY A 181 -20.73 17.34 -7.22
C GLY A 181 -21.29 18.75 -7.50
N SER A 182 -20.52 19.82 -7.20
CA SER A 182 -20.88 21.23 -7.47
C SER A 182 -19.82 21.90 -8.33
N ASP A 183 -20.22 22.91 -9.11
CA ASP A 183 -19.28 23.78 -9.84
C ASP A 183 -18.64 24.85 -8.93
N THR A 184 -19.17 25.04 -7.72
CA THR A 184 -18.67 26.04 -6.78
C THR A 184 -18.03 25.41 -5.56
N PHE A 185 -16.88 25.96 -5.14
CA PHE A 185 -16.22 25.57 -3.90
C PHE A 185 -17.03 26.01 -2.68
N GLY A 186 -17.22 25.10 -1.71
CA GLY A 186 -17.96 25.36 -0.49
C GLY A 186 -17.72 24.30 0.59
N ALA A 187 -18.46 24.38 1.70
CA ALA A 187 -18.32 23.45 2.81
C ALA A 187 -18.46 21.96 2.42
N PRO A 188 -19.37 21.56 1.51
CA PRO A 188 -19.43 20.17 1.04
C PRO A 188 -18.15 19.71 0.34
N ALA A 189 -17.48 20.60 -0.43
CA ALA A 189 -16.21 20.27 -1.07
C ALA A 189 -15.11 20.01 -0.04
N ILE A 190 -15.04 20.83 1.02
CA ILE A 190 -14.07 20.64 2.11
C ILE A 190 -14.32 19.30 2.82
N ALA A 191 -15.58 19.00 3.17
CA ALA A 191 -15.94 17.71 3.77
C ALA A 191 -15.58 16.53 2.86
N GLY A 192 -15.89 16.62 1.57
CA GLY A 192 -15.55 15.62 0.56
C GLY A 192 -14.04 15.39 0.43
N MET A 193 -13.25 16.46 0.45
CA MET A 193 -11.77 16.37 0.42
C MET A 193 -11.21 15.56 1.59
N PHE A 194 -11.72 15.76 2.81
CA PHE A 194 -11.31 14.98 3.98
C PHE A 194 -11.84 13.54 3.93
N ALA A 195 -13.07 13.33 3.46
CA ALA A 195 -13.64 12.00 3.29
C ALA A 195 -12.91 11.16 2.23
N ALA A 196 -12.30 11.79 1.23
CA ALA A 196 -11.57 11.14 0.15
C ALA A 196 -10.12 10.75 0.50
N ILE A 197 -9.61 11.14 1.67
CA ILE A 197 -8.23 10.87 2.09
C ILE A 197 -7.81 9.41 1.92
N PRO A 198 -8.58 8.36 2.31
CA PRO A 198 -8.13 6.99 2.14
C PRO A 198 -7.86 6.62 0.67
N PHE A 199 -8.63 7.16 -0.25
CA PHE A 199 -8.46 6.88 -1.68
C PHE A 199 -7.28 7.65 -2.30
N ALA A 200 -6.92 8.81 -1.77
CA ALA A 200 -5.70 9.52 -2.16
C ALA A 200 -4.44 8.83 -1.60
N ILE A 201 -4.51 8.30 -0.38
CA ILE A 201 -3.43 7.51 0.23
C ILE A 201 -3.20 6.22 -0.57
N TRP A 202 -4.24 5.63 -1.13
CA TRP A 202 -4.15 4.41 -1.94
C TRP A 202 -3.17 4.51 -3.11
N PHE A 203 -2.98 5.69 -3.71
CA PHE A 203 -1.98 5.93 -4.75
C PHE A 203 -0.54 5.62 -4.32
N PHE A 204 -0.26 5.61 -3.02
CA PHE A 204 1.10 5.51 -2.48
C PHE A 204 1.26 4.40 -1.46
N LEU A 205 0.16 3.72 -1.12
CA LEU A 205 0.10 2.70 -0.08
C LEU A 205 1.08 1.56 -0.35
N ALA A 206 1.75 1.10 0.68
CA ALA A 206 2.70 -0.01 0.70
C ALA A 206 4.10 0.27 0.12
N ILE A 207 4.46 1.52 -0.26
CA ILE A 207 5.81 1.86 -0.71
C ILE A 207 6.88 1.55 0.36
N GLU A 208 6.55 1.71 1.63
CA GLU A 208 7.41 1.38 2.77
C GLU A 208 7.71 -0.12 2.86
N GLY A 209 6.91 -0.97 2.23
CA GLY A 209 7.13 -2.42 2.15
C GLY A 209 8.48 -2.80 1.53
N ALA A 210 9.10 -1.93 0.73
CA ALA A 210 10.45 -2.12 0.25
C ALA A 210 11.49 -2.20 1.39
N ALA A 211 11.20 -1.68 2.60
CA ALA A 211 12.04 -1.86 3.79
C ALA A 211 12.17 -3.32 4.20
N MET A 212 11.17 -4.16 3.91
CA MET A 212 11.20 -5.59 4.22
C MET A 212 12.24 -6.35 3.37
N ALA A 213 12.72 -5.75 2.27
CA ALA A 213 13.80 -6.24 1.43
C ALA A 213 15.17 -5.58 1.73
N ALA A 214 15.25 -4.73 2.76
CA ALA A 214 16.48 -3.97 3.07
C ALA A 214 17.69 -4.87 3.40
N GLU A 215 17.47 -6.02 4.05
CA GLU A 215 18.54 -7.00 4.34
C GLU A 215 19.11 -7.65 3.07
N GLU A 216 18.37 -7.64 1.98
CA GLU A 216 18.78 -8.21 0.68
C GLU A 216 19.49 -7.19 -0.24
N ALA A 217 19.61 -5.93 0.18
CA ALA A 217 20.27 -4.88 -0.58
C ALA A 217 21.80 -5.09 -0.60
N LYS A 218 22.44 -5.01 -1.80
CA LYS A 218 23.90 -5.15 -1.97
C LYS A 218 24.68 -4.05 -1.26
N ASP A 219 24.18 -2.83 -1.30
CA ASP A 219 24.73 -1.65 -0.62
C ASP A 219 23.54 -0.83 -0.06
N PRO A 220 23.00 -1.21 1.12
CA PRO A 220 21.84 -0.54 1.70
C PRO A 220 21.99 0.98 1.80
N LYS A 221 23.22 1.43 2.07
CA LYS A 221 23.56 2.85 2.27
C LYS A 221 23.34 3.71 1.03
N ARG A 222 23.47 3.14 -0.16
CA ARG A 222 23.31 3.85 -1.45
C ARG A 222 22.10 3.41 -2.24
N THR A 223 21.76 2.11 -2.19
CA THR A 223 20.68 1.55 -3.00
C THR A 223 19.32 1.94 -2.47
N ILE A 224 19.11 1.88 -1.15
CA ILE A 224 17.82 2.21 -0.52
C ILE A 224 17.42 3.67 -0.77
N PRO A 225 18.27 4.69 -0.50
CA PRO A 225 17.86 6.08 -0.75
C PRO A 225 17.50 6.34 -2.22
N LYS A 226 18.30 5.82 -3.15
CA LYS A 226 18.03 6.00 -4.59
C LYS A 226 16.70 5.35 -4.99
N ALA A 227 16.44 4.13 -4.52
CA ALA A 227 15.22 3.39 -4.83
C ALA A 227 13.98 4.10 -4.28
N TYR A 228 13.99 4.50 -3.02
CA TYR A 228 12.84 5.17 -2.40
C TYR A 228 12.56 6.55 -3.01
N ILE A 229 13.60 7.37 -3.19
CA ILE A 229 13.42 8.72 -3.74
C ILE A 229 12.92 8.65 -5.19
N SER A 230 13.56 7.82 -6.04
CA SER A 230 13.06 7.66 -7.41
C SER A 230 11.69 6.99 -7.46
N GLY A 231 11.41 6.04 -6.55
CA GLY A 231 10.12 5.37 -6.45
C GLY A 231 8.98 6.33 -6.14
N ILE A 232 9.10 7.14 -5.08
CA ILE A 232 8.04 8.10 -4.74
C ILE A 232 7.82 9.15 -5.84
N LEU A 233 8.90 9.63 -6.48
CA LEU A 233 8.76 10.58 -7.59
C LEU A 233 8.05 9.95 -8.79
N THR A 234 8.38 8.70 -9.14
CA THR A 234 7.68 7.95 -10.19
C THR A 234 6.18 7.86 -9.88
N LEU A 235 5.83 7.45 -8.66
CA LEU A 235 4.43 7.29 -8.24
C LEU A 235 3.67 8.61 -8.22
N VAL A 236 4.26 9.70 -7.74
CA VAL A 236 3.60 11.03 -7.74
C VAL A 236 3.29 11.48 -9.18
N ILE A 237 4.21 11.29 -10.11
CA ILE A 237 3.99 11.66 -11.51
C ILE A 237 2.88 10.81 -12.12
N LEU A 238 2.90 9.49 -11.89
CA LEU A 238 1.88 8.58 -12.43
C LEU A 238 0.51 8.86 -11.82
N ALA A 239 0.40 8.98 -10.50
CA ALA A 239 -0.85 9.26 -9.79
C ALA A 239 -1.54 10.52 -10.31
N MET A 240 -0.78 11.62 -10.35
CA MET A 240 -1.33 12.90 -10.84
C MET A 240 -1.71 12.81 -12.33
N GLY A 241 -0.84 12.20 -13.15
CA GLY A 241 -1.08 12.08 -14.59
C GLY A 241 -2.29 11.21 -14.91
N VAL A 242 -2.36 10.00 -14.35
CA VAL A 242 -3.46 9.06 -14.59
C VAL A 242 -4.79 9.66 -14.18
N MET A 243 -4.88 10.19 -12.96
CA MET A 243 -6.10 10.80 -12.44
C MET A 243 -6.53 12.00 -13.30
N PHE A 244 -5.59 12.89 -13.65
CA PHE A 244 -5.89 14.09 -14.41
C PHE A 244 -6.41 13.75 -15.81
N PHE A 245 -5.69 12.91 -16.55
CA PHE A 245 -6.09 12.54 -17.89
C PHE A 245 -7.36 11.72 -17.94
N ALA A 246 -7.54 10.74 -17.04
CA ALA A 246 -8.76 9.95 -16.97
C ALA A 246 -10.01 10.81 -16.67
N GLY A 247 -9.88 11.82 -15.80
CA GLY A 247 -11.01 12.66 -15.40
C GLY A 247 -11.49 13.63 -16.46
N GLY A 248 -10.71 13.89 -17.51
CA GLY A 248 -11.03 14.83 -18.56
C GLY A 248 -11.60 14.21 -19.84
N VAL A 249 -11.68 12.88 -19.97
CA VAL A 249 -12.12 12.22 -21.22
C VAL A 249 -13.65 12.22 -21.42
N GLY A 250 -14.42 12.52 -20.38
CA GLY A 250 -15.88 12.50 -20.44
C GLY A 250 -16.49 12.86 -19.09
N ASP A 251 -17.67 12.32 -18.82
CA ASP A 251 -18.28 12.48 -17.49
C ASP A 251 -17.58 11.59 -16.47
N TRP A 252 -16.73 12.19 -15.64
CA TRP A 252 -15.94 11.50 -14.62
C TRP A 252 -16.81 10.73 -13.60
N ARG A 253 -18.09 11.08 -13.44
CA ARG A 253 -19.03 10.38 -12.55
C ARG A 253 -19.26 8.93 -12.97
N THR A 254 -19.15 8.63 -14.26
CA THR A 254 -19.24 7.26 -14.79
C THR A 254 -18.05 6.40 -14.41
N LEU A 255 -16.95 7.03 -14.06
CA LEU A 255 -15.70 6.36 -13.62
C LEU A 255 -15.60 6.28 -12.09
N SER A 256 -16.54 6.86 -11.35
CA SER A 256 -16.54 6.87 -9.89
C SER A 256 -17.03 5.54 -9.32
N ASN A 257 -16.45 5.12 -8.19
CA ASN A 257 -16.88 3.93 -7.43
C ASN A 257 -16.83 2.60 -8.21
N ILE A 258 -15.88 2.48 -9.14
CA ILE A 258 -15.64 1.26 -9.92
C ILE A 258 -14.22 0.73 -9.73
N ASN A 259 -14.01 -0.55 -10.06
CA ASN A 259 -12.72 -1.23 -9.89
C ASN A 259 -11.87 -1.26 -11.18
N ASP A 260 -12.38 -0.72 -12.29
CA ASP A 260 -11.74 -0.70 -13.61
C ASP A 260 -11.82 0.67 -14.28
N PRO A 261 -11.48 1.79 -13.59
CA PRO A 261 -11.65 3.13 -14.13
C PRO A 261 -10.81 3.39 -15.39
N LEU A 262 -9.61 2.82 -15.53
CA LEU A 262 -8.78 3.03 -16.71
C LEU A 262 -9.33 2.34 -17.96
N PRO A 263 -9.75 1.05 -17.93
CA PRO A 263 -10.48 0.43 -19.03
C PRO A 263 -11.71 1.23 -19.47
N GLN A 264 -12.53 1.72 -18.54
CA GLN A 264 -13.72 2.48 -18.86
C GLN A 264 -13.38 3.86 -19.46
N ALA A 265 -12.34 4.56 -18.96
CA ALA A 265 -11.85 5.80 -19.56
C ALA A 265 -11.30 5.56 -20.98
N MET A 266 -10.52 4.48 -21.19
CA MET A 266 -10.00 4.10 -22.50
C MET A 266 -11.14 3.80 -23.48
N LYS A 267 -12.14 3.00 -23.03
CA LYS A 267 -13.33 2.65 -23.81
C LYS A 267 -14.10 3.87 -24.28
N THR A 268 -14.22 4.90 -23.43
CA THR A 268 -14.89 6.17 -23.78
C THR A 268 -14.18 6.86 -24.95
N VAL A 269 -12.84 6.73 -25.07
CA VAL A 269 -12.04 7.42 -26.12
C VAL A 269 -11.93 6.59 -27.39
N VAL A 270 -11.68 5.28 -27.28
CA VAL A 270 -11.31 4.42 -28.42
C VAL A 270 -12.37 3.37 -28.79
N GLY A 271 -13.43 3.21 -27.99
CA GLY A 271 -14.51 2.23 -28.18
C GLY A 271 -14.17 0.82 -27.70
N ASP A 272 -15.21 -0.05 -27.65
CA ASP A 272 -15.15 -1.39 -27.07
C ASP A 272 -14.26 -2.37 -27.84
N SER A 273 -14.18 -2.25 -29.16
CA SER A 273 -13.43 -3.20 -30.01
C SER A 273 -11.99 -2.76 -30.28
N SER A 274 -11.51 -1.73 -29.58
CA SER A 274 -10.18 -1.18 -29.81
C SER A 274 -9.06 -2.09 -29.30
N GLY A 275 -8.03 -2.29 -30.12
CA GLY A 275 -6.80 -2.95 -29.67
C GLY A 275 -6.11 -2.25 -28.48
N TRP A 276 -6.27 -0.93 -28.35
CA TRP A 276 -5.76 -0.17 -27.21
C TRP A 276 -6.45 -0.57 -25.90
N LEU A 277 -7.77 -0.79 -25.91
CA LEU A 277 -8.50 -1.26 -24.75
C LEU A 277 -8.04 -2.66 -24.33
N HIS A 278 -7.93 -3.58 -25.29
CA HIS A 278 -7.47 -4.94 -25.01
C HIS A 278 -6.03 -4.97 -24.49
N MET A 279 -5.15 -4.15 -25.07
CA MET A 279 -3.78 -3.99 -24.59
C MET A 279 -3.77 -3.48 -23.14
N LEU A 280 -4.51 -2.41 -22.82
CA LEU A 280 -4.61 -1.84 -21.48
C LEU A 280 -5.06 -2.88 -20.46
N VAL A 281 -6.08 -3.68 -20.78
CA VAL A 281 -6.57 -4.69 -19.84
C VAL A 281 -5.52 -5.76 -19.59
N TRP A 282 -4.86 -6.28 -20.62
CA TRP A 282 -3.87 -7.34 -20.47
C TRP A 282 -2.57 -6.88 -19.80
N ILE A 283 -2.06 -5.70 -20.14
CA ILE A 283 -0.84 -5.17 -19.52
C ILE A 283 -1.16 -4.62 -18.12
N GLY A 284 -2.32 -3.98 -17.94
CA GLY A 284 -2.77 -3.50 -16.63
C GLY A 284 -2.95 -4.62 -15.60
N LEU A 285 -3.34 -5.82 -16.07
CA LEU A 285 -3.35 -7.01 -15.21
C LEU A 285 -1.95 -7.33 -14.67
N PHE A 286 -0.87 -7.11 -15.40
CA PHE A 286 0.48 -7.32 -14.88
C PHE A 286 0.80 -6.32 -13.75
N GLY A 287 0.39 -5.05 -13.86
CA GLY A 287 0.55 -4.07 -12.78
C GLY A 287 -0.22 -4.45 -11.52
N LEU A 288 -1.49 -4.86 -11.67
CA LEU A 288 -2.30 -5.34 -10.55
C LEU A 288 -1.69 -6.61 -9.91
N VAL A 289 -1.23 -7.55 -10.74
CA VAL A 289 -0.60 -8.80 -10.31
C VAL A 289 0.72 -8.55 -9.58
N ALA A 290 1.55 -7.60 -10.04
CA ALA A 290 2.79 -7.23 -9.38
C ALA A 290 2.52 -6.78 -7.94
N SER A 291 1.64 -5.80 -7.75
CA SER A 291 1.25 -5.37 -6.40
C SER A 291 0.66 -6.49 -5.57
N PHE A 292 -0.27 -7.27 -6.13
CA PHE A 292 -0.90 -8.37 -5.43
C PHE A 292 0.11 -9.40 -4.93
N HIS A 293 1.01 -9.83 -5.81
CA HIS A 293 2.07 -10.79 -5.49
C HIS A 293 3.04 -10.23 -4.44
N GLY A 294 3.49 -8.99 -4.62
CA GLY A 294 4.41 -8.31 -3.73
C GLY A 294 3.83 -8.08 -2.32
N ILE A 295 2.55 -7.71 -2.22
CA ILE A 295 1.90 -7.50 -0.93
C ILE A 295 1.64 -8.84 -0.22
N ILE A 296 1.34 -9.94 -0.93
CA ILE A 296 1.28 -11.29 -0.35
C ILE A 296 2.63 -11.66 0.28
N LEU A 297 3.72 -11.38 -0.43
CA LEU A 297 5.07 -11.57 0.13
C LEU A 297 5.28 -10.70 1.37
N GLY A 298 4.88 -9.42 1.33
CA GLY A 298 4.99 -8.46 2.42
C GLY A 298 4.26 -8.92 3.68
N TYR A 299 2.95 -9.24 3.60
CA TYR A 299 2.22 -9.67 4.79
C TYR A 299 2.78 -10.98 5.36
N SER A 300 3.23 -11.88 4.51
CA SER A 300 3.79 -13.15 4.98
C SER A 300 5.08 -12.96 5.78
N ARG A 301 5.94 -12.03 5.37
CA ARG A 301 7.16 -11.65 6.11
C ARG A 301 6.80 -10.93 7.41
N GLN A 302 5.77 -10.09 7.40
CA GLN A 302 5.31 -9.39 8.60
C GLN A 302 4.74 -10.38 9.65
N PHE A 303 3.86 -11.31 9.23
CA PHE A 303 3.41 -12.40 10.09
C PHE A 303 4.57 -13.20 10.66
N PHE A 304 5.51 -13.58 9.81
CA PHE A 304 6.69 -14.34 10.19
C PHE A 304 7.55 -13.59 11.21
N ALA A 305 7.84 -12.31 10.98
CA ALA A 305 8.67 -11.50 11.87
C ALA A 305 8.00 -11.32 13.24
N LEU A 306 6.71 -11.01 13.28
CA LEU A 306 5.95 -10.87 14.52
C LEU A 306 5.84 -12.20 15.29
N ALA A 307 5.61 -13.32 14.60
CA ALA A 307 5.53 -14.64 15.22
C ALA A 307 6.90 -15.08 15.78
N ARG A 308 8.00 -14.81 15.06
CA ARG A 308 9.36 -15.10 15.53
C ARG A 308 9.75 -14.29 16.76
N ALA A 309 9.21 -13.07 16.87
CA ALA A 309 9.44 -12.20 18.01
C ALA A 309 8.45 -12.43 19.18
N GLY A 310 7.58 -13.43 19.11
CA GLY A 310 6.61 -13.79 20.15
C GLY A 310 5.36 -12.88 20.22
N TYR A 311 5.10 -12.09 19.19
CA TYR A 311 3.91 -11.20 19.09
C TYR A 311 2.71 -11.88 18.46
N LEU A 312 2.91 -12.99 17.77
CA LEU A 312 1.88 -13.82 17.15
C LEU A 312 2.19 -15.30 17.40
N PRO A 313 1.22 -16.22 17.19
CA PRO A 313 1.42 -17.65 17.40
C PRO A 313 2.65 -18.18 16.65
N SER A 314 3.52 -18.90 17.36
CA SER A 314 4.81 -19.40 16.84
C SER A 314 4.66 -20.32 15.62
N PHE A 315 3.48 -20.98 15.45
CA PHE A 315 3.25 -21.82 14.27
C PHE A 315 3.30 -21.04 12.95
N LEU A 316 3.06 -19.72 12.96
CA LEU A 316 3.17 -18.84 11.79
C LEU A 316 4.63 -18.58 11.38
N ALA A 317 5.58 -18.76 12.29
CA ALA A 317 7.02 -18.66 12.01
C ALA A 317 7.62 -19.93 11.36
N LYS A 318 6.79 -20.93 11.03
CA LYS A 318 7.29 -22.17 10.42
C LYS A 318 7.54 -22.01 8.92
N LEU A 319 8.79 -22.35 8.51
CA LEU A 319 9.19 -22.33 7.11
C LEU A 319 8.83 -23.65 6.40
N SER A 320 8.53 -23.57 5.10
CA SER A 320 8.34 -24.72 4.20
C SER A 320 9.71 -25.34 3.81
N ARG A 321 9.68 -26.44 3.05
CA ARG A 321 10.89 -26.99 2.40
C ARG A 321 11.56 -26.02 1.43
N PHE A 322 10.83 -25.02 0.96
CA PHE A 322 11.32 -23.96 0.07
C PHE A 322 11.84 -22.74 0.82
N GLN A 323 11.93 -22.80 2.16
CA GLN A 323 12.34 -21.70 3.04
C GLN A 323 11.39 -20.50 2.98
N THR A 324 10.11 -20.74 2.73
CA THR A 324 9.04 -19.72 2.69
C THR A 324 8.10 -19.88 3.89
N PRO A 325 7.54 -18.79 4.44
CA PRO A 325 6.61 -18.84 5.58
C PRO A 325 5.18 -19.24 5.13
N HIS A 326 5.03 -20.48 4.64
CA HIS A 326 3.81 -20.98 4.00
C HIS A 326 2.55 -20.83 4.84
N ARG A 327 2.67 -20.99 6.18
CA ARG A 327 1.52 -20.84 7.08
C ARG A 327 1.09 -19.38 7.22
N ALA A 328 2.04 -18.45 7.21
CA ALA A 328 1.76 -17.02 7.21
C ALA A 328 1.10 -16.58 5.88
N ILE A 329 1.58 -17.13 4.74
CA ILE A 329 0.97 -16.90 3.43
C ILE A 329 -0.50 -17.34 3.43
N LEU A 330 -0.78 -18.57 3.90
CA LEU A 330 -2.13 -19.13 3.96
C LEU A 330 -3.02 -18.35 4.93
N ALA A 331 -2.50 -17.94 6.10
CA ALA A 331 -3.27 -17.19 7.09
C ALA A 331 -3.78 -15.86 6.52
N GLY A 332 -2.91 -15.06 5.88
CA GLY A 332 -3.33 -13.82 5.25
C GLY A 332 -4.29 -14.06 4.06
N GLY A 333 -4.06 -15.12 3.27
CA GLY A 333 -4.94 -15.47 2.18
C GLY A 333 -6.34 -15.90 2.63
N VAL A 334 -6.45 -16.65 3.73
CA VAL A 334 -7.77 -17.02 4.30
C VAL A 334 -8.53 -15.77 4.74
N VAL A 335 -7.86 -14.82 5.41
CA VAL A 335 -8.48 -13.55 5.79
C VAL A 335 -8.93 -12.77 4.57
N GLY A 336 -8.09 -12.68 3.52
CA GLY A 336 -8.40 -11.95 2.31
C GLY A 336 -9.57 -12.56 1.53
N ILE A 337 -9.61 -13.89 1.38
CA ILE A 337 -10.72 -14.60 0.72
C ILE A 337 -12.01 -14.46 1.54
N ALA A 338 -11.94 -14.57 2.86
CA ALA A 338 -13.09 -14.32 3.74
C ALA A 338 -13.62 -12.89 3.59
N ALA A 339 -12.73 -11.91 3.48
CA ALA A 339 -13.09 -10.52 3.23
C ALA A 339 -13.84 -10.34 1.89
N ILE A 340 -13.40 -10.99 0.80
CA ILE A 340 -14.09 -10.94 -0.51
C ILE A 340 -15.53 -11.45 -0.41
N TYR A 341 -15.77 -12.50 0.38
CA TYR A 341 -17.11 -13.06 0.57
C TYR A 341 -17.93 -12.41 1.69
N SER A 342 -17.37 -11.44 2.42
CA SER A 342 -18.12 -10.70 3.45
C SER A 342 -19.11 -9.69 2.87
N ASP A 343 -19.07 -9.47 1.56
CA ASP A 343 -19.97 -8.56 0.84
C ASP A 343 -21.44 -8.97 1.04
N GLY A 344 -22.27 -8.04 1.50
CA GLY A 344 -23.66 -8.29 1.83
C GLY A 344 -23.90 -8.94 3.20
N LEU A 345 -22.86 -9.47 3.88
CA LEU A 345 -22.98 -10.04 5.24
C LEU A 345 -22.81 -8.97 6.32
N ILE A 346 -22.05 -7.92 6.03
CA ILE A 346 -21.75 -6.81 6.95
C ILE A 346 -22.29 -5.52 6.33
N ASN A 347 -23.09 -4.78 7.10
CA ASN A 347 -23.51 -3.45 6.65
C ASN A 347 -22.35 -2.45 6.83
N LEU A 348 -21.75 -2.06 5.72
CA LEU A 348 -20.62 -1.14 5.65
C LEU A 348 -21.05 0.34 5.52
N GLY A 349 -22.28 0.69 5.92
CA GLY A 349 -22.76 2.07 5.87
C GLY A 349 -22.95 2.62 4.45
N GLY A 350 -23.22 1.75 3.48
CA GLY A 350 -23.37 2.11 2.06
C GLY A 350 -22.05 2.15 1.28
N MET A 351 -20.93 1.89 1.93
CA MET A 351 -19.61 1.79 1.29
C MET A 351 -19.49 0.46 0.53
N THR A 352 -18.88 0.48 -0.66
CA THR A 352 -18.56 -0.76 -1.39
C THR A 352 -17.49 -1.56 -0.63
N LEU A 353 -17.47 -2.88 -0.85
CA LEU A 353 -16.48 -3.74 -0.23
C LEU A 353 -15.04 -3.30 -0.54
N THR A 354 -14.75 -2.97 -1.80
CA THR A 354 -13.42 -2.48 -2.20
C THR A 354 -13.02 -1.21 -1.45
N ALA A 355 -13.93 -0.23 -1.37
CA ALA A 355 -13.67 1.01 -0.63
C ALA A 355 -13.44 0.76 0.87
N ALA A 356 -14.17 -0.18 1.47
CA ALA A 356 -13.97 -0.57 2.86
C ALA A 356 -12.61 -1.24 3.11
N MET A 357 -12.18 -2.14 2.19
CA MET A 357 -10.87 -2.79 2.28
C MET A 357 -9.72 -1.78 2.13
N ILE A 358 -9.83 -0.86 1.17
CA ILE A 358 -8.90 0.27 1.01
C ILE A 358 -8.82 1.07 2.31
N THR A 359 -9.97 1.48 2.85
CA THR A 359 -10.02 2.30 4.06
C THR A 359 -9.42 1.58 5.28
N MET A 360 -9.68 0.28 5.42
CA MET A 360 -9.09 -0.55 6.48
C MET A 360 -7.57 -0.63 6.36
N ALA A 361 -7.05 -0.89 5.17
CA ALA A 361 -5.61 -0.92 4.91
C ALA A 361 -4.96 0.43 5.24
N VAL A 362 -5.60 1.53 4.85
CA VAL A 362 -5.11 2.89 5.09
C VAL A 362 -5.12 3.25 6.58
N PHE A 363 -6.06 2.78 7.39
CA PHE A 363 -5.98 2.95 8.86
C PHE A 363 -4.70 2.33 9.42
N GLY A 364 -4.35 1.12 8.96
CA GLY A 364 -3.09 0.46 9.32
C GLY A 364 -1.88 1.31 8.93
N ALA A 365 -1.82 1.72 7.66
CA ALA A 365 -0.73 2.52 7.12
C ALA A 365 -0.50 3.83 7.90
N ILE A 366 -1.55 4.61 8.11
CA ILE A 366 -1.45 5.91 8.80
C ILE A 366 -0.94 5.76 10.24
N VAL A 367 -1.42 4.77 10.98
CA VAL A 367 -0.93 4.49 12.35
C VAL A 367 0.56 4.12 12.30
N MET A 368 0.96 3.31 11.36
CA MET A 368 2.35 2.92 11.17
C MET A 368 3.23 4.12 10.75
N TYR A 369 2.73 5.03 9.88
CA TYR A 369 3.47 6.24 9.48
C TYR A 369 3.71 7.16 10.66
N ILE A 370 2.69 7.39 11.49
CA ILE A 370 2.83 8.16 12.74
C ILE A 370 3.89 7.52 13.65
N MET A 371 3.81 6.20 13.87
CA MET A 371 4.78 5.47 14.70
C MET A 371 6.20 5.55 14.14
N SER A 372 6.37 5.47 12.81
CA SER A 372 7.67 5.60 12.16
C SER A 372 8.27 6.99 12.33
N MET A 373 7.48 8.06 12.14
CA MET A 373 7.97 9.43 12.33
C MET A 373 8.31 9.71 13.79
N LEU A 374 7.48 9.27 14.73
CA LEU A 374 7.79 9.36 16.17
C LEU A 374 9.06 8.58 16.53
N SER A 375 9.27 7.41 15.92
CA SER A 375 10.49 6.60 16.11
C SER A 375 11.72 7.35 15.60
N LEU A 376 11.64 8.02 14.46
CA LEU A 376 12.73 8.85 13.93
C LEU A 376 13.12 9.96 14.92
N PHE A 377 12.14 10.73 15.42
CA PHE A 377 12.41 11.79 16.38
C PHE A 377 13.02 11.24 17.67
N LYS A 378 12.47 10.12 18.19
CA LYS A 378 12.95 9.51 19.41
C LYS A 378 14.38 8.99 19.26
N LEU A 379 14.65 8.19 18.21
CA LEU A 379 15.98 7.61 17.98
C LEU A 379 17.06 8.66 17.70
N ARG A 380 16.72 9.78 17.08
CA ARG A 380 17.67 10.88 16.95
C ARG A 380 18.07 11.50 18.29
N LYS A 381 17.14 11.48 19.27
CA LYS A 381 17.39 11.98 20.63
C LYS A 381 18.07 10.95 21.53
N THR A 382 17.62 9.70 21.51
CA THR A 382 18.10 8.65 22.42
C THR A 382 19.35 7.94 21.93
N GLU A 383 19.55 7.86 20.62
CA GLU A 383 20.69 7.20 19.98
C GLU A 383 21.39 8.16 18.97
N PRO A 384 22.02 9.23 19.45
CA PRO A 384 22.68 10.21 18.57
C PRO A 384 23.86 9.62 17.80
N LEU A 385 24.51 8.56 18.33
CA LEU A 385 25.66 7.86 17.75
C LEU A 385 25.24 6.76 16.75
N LEU A 386 23.95 6.44 16.62
CA LEU A 386 23.50 5.49 15.62
C LEU A 386 23.95 5.95 14.22
N GLU A 387 24.64 5.05 13.50
CA GLU A 387 25.15 5.34 12.16
C GLU A 387 23.98 5.63 11.19
N ARG A 388 23.95 6.84 10.66
CA ARG A 388 22.93 7.30 9.68
C ARG A 388 23.64 7.73 8.42
N THR A 389 23.71 6.82 7.46
CA THR A 389 24.36 7.08 6.17
C THR A 389 23.52 7.95 5.26
N PHE A 390 22.19 7.88 5.39
CA PHE A 390 21.25 8.85 4.85
C PHE A 390 20.59 9.60 6.02
N ARG A 391 20.48 10.90 5.89
CA ARG A 391 19.80 11.75 6.86
C ARG A 391 18.63 12.45 6.18
N ALA A 392 17.46 12.40 6.81
CA ALA A 392 16.28 13.08 6.32
C ALA A 392 16.57 14.58 6.07
N PRO A 393 16.37 15.06 4.83
CA PRO A 393 16.62 16.46 4.50
C PRO A 393 15.67 17.36 5.29
N GLY A 394 16.12 18.56 5.62
CA GLY A 394 15.27 19.55 6.31
C GLY A 394 14.77 19.12 7.68
N TYR A 395 15.44 18.20 8.38
CA TYR A 395 15.08 17.84 9.75
C TYR A 395 15.19 19.07 10.67
N PRO A 396 14.25 19.32 11.59
CA PRO A 396 13.08 18.49 11.95
C PRO A 396 11.80 18.79 11.12
N ILE A 397 11.84 19.72 10.18
CA ILE A 397 10.66 20.25 9.49
C ILE A 397 10.01 19.19 8.60
N VAL A 398 10.78 18.53 7.71
CA VAL A 398 10.24 17.55 6.75
C VAL A 398 9.57 16.37 7.45
N PRO A 399 10.22 15.66 8.42
CA PRO A 399 9.52 14.62 9.16
C PRO A 399 8.39 15.18 10.05
N GLY A 400 8.46 16.44 10.48
CA GLY A 400 7.39 17.11 11.20
C GLY A 400 6.15 17.33 10.34
N ILE A 401 6.31 17.74 9.09
CA ILE A 401 5.22 17.88 8.11
C ILE A 401 4.58 16.50 7.86
N ALA A 402 5.39 15.46 7.62
CA ALA A 402 4.89 14.10 7.42
C ALA A 402 4.05 13.64 8.62
N LEU A 403 4.55 13.85 9.84
CA LEU A 403 3.82 13.50 11.07
C LEU A 403 2.52 14.30 11.22
N ALA A 404 2.56 15.62 11.04
CA ALA A 404 1.40 16.48 11.18
C ALA A 404 0.30 16.12 10.17
N LEU A 405 0.65 15.93 8.90
CA LEU A 405 -0.30 15.53 7.87
C LEU A 405 -0.84 14.11 8.11
N ALA A 406 -0.02 13.17 8.58
CA ALA A 406 -0.50 11.83 8.94
C ALA A 406 -1.50 11.88 10.11
N VAL A 407 -1.28 12.73 11.11
CA VAL A 407 -2.24 12.93 12.22
C VAL A 407 -3.53 13.56 11.70
N VAL A 408 -3.46 14.57 10.84
CA VAL A 408 -4.65 15.16 10.20
C VAL A 408 -5.42 14.10 9.42
N CYS A 409 -4.74 13.27 8.63
CA CYS A 409 -5.35 12.16 7.90
C CYS A 409 -6.04 11.17 8.86
N LEU A 410 -5.38 10.78 9.96
CA LEU A 410 -5.98 9.86 10.94
C LEU A 410 -7.26 10.42 11.56
N VAL A 411 -7.24 11.69 11.97
CA VAL A 411 -8.42 12.36 12.56
C VAL A 411 -9.56 12.45 11.56
N ALA A 412 -9.27 12.85 10.32
CA ALA A 412 -10.27 12.91 9.26
C ALA A 412 -10.86 11.53 8.94
N MET A 413 -10.01 10.51 8.81
CA MET A 413 -10.45 9.13 8.59
C MET A 413 -11.32 8.61 9.73
N ALA A 414 -10.93 8.86 10.99
CA ALA A 414 -11.72 8.46 12.15
C ALA A 414 -13.10 9.15 12.18
N TRP A 415 -13.19 10.39 11.69
CA TRP A 415 -14.44 11.13 11.62
C TRP A 415 -15.35 10.64 10.49
N PHE A 416 -14.81 10.56 9.27
CA PHE A 416 -15.60 10.23 8.09
C PHE A 416 -15.81 8.73 7.88
N ASN A 417 -14.97 7.87 8.46
CA ASN A 417 -15.00 6.42 8.30
C ASN A 417 -15.03 5.71 9.67
N ALA A 418 -15.82 6.24 10.62
CA ALA A 418 -15.86 5.80 12.01
C ALA A 418 -16.12 4.29 12.16
N LEU A 419 -17.02 3.71 11.36
CA LEU A 419 -17.33 2.28 11.40
C LEU A 419 -16.08 1.42 11.10
N ILE A 420 -15.38 1.74 10.03
CA ILE A 420 -14.15 1.02 9.65
C ILE A 420 -13.05 1.26 10.70
N GLY A 421 -12.98 2.48 11.24
CA GLY A 421 -12.08 2.81 12.35
C GLY A 421 -12.35 1.99 13.61
N LEU A 422 -13.61 1.75 13.96
CA LEU A 422 -13.99 0.88 15.09
C LEU A 422 -13.61 -0.57 14.83
N ILE A 423 -13.80 -1.08 13.62
CA ILE A 423 -13.37 -2.43 13.22
C ILE A 423 -11.83 -2.54 13.32
N PHE A 424 -11.11 -1.53 12.82
CA PHE A 424 -9.65 -1.45 12.95
C PHE A 424 -9.20 -1.50 14.41
N LEU A 425 -9.83 -0.70 15.30
CA LEU A 425 -9.54 -0.72 16.73
C LEU A 425 -9.88 -2.08 17.36
N GLY A 426 -10.90 -2.77 16.88
CA GLY A 426 -11.22 -4.15 17.28
C GLY A 426 -10.08 -5.11 16.98
N PHE A 427 -9.51 -5.08 15.76
CA PHE A 427 -8.33 -5.89 15.42
C PHE A 427 -7.12 -5.54 16.28
N MET A 428 -6.86 -4.24 16.50
CA MET A 428 -5.78 -3.79 17.38
C MET A 428 -5.97 -4.28 18.82
N ALA A 429 -7.21 -4.25 19.34
CA ALA A 429 -7.54 -4.71 20.68
C ALA A 429 -7.33 -6.23 20.82
N VAL A 430 -7.76 -7.03 19.84
CA VAL A 430 -7.52 -8.49 19.83
C VAL A 430 -6.01 -8.78 19.85
N GLY A 431 -5.24 -8.06 19.01
CA GLY A 431 -3.78 -8.19 19.00
C GLY A 431 -3.14 -7.79 20.35
N PHE A 432 -3.65 -6.73 20.99
CA PHE A 432 -3.18 -6.30 22.31
C PHE A 432 -3.51 -7.31 23.41
N ILE A 433 -4.71 -7.89 23.41
CA ILE A 433 -5.11 -8.95 24.37
C ILE A 433 -4.18 -10.15 24.19
N TYR A 434 -3.97 -10.61 22.97
CA TYR A 434 -3.05 -11.71 22.66
C TYR A 434 -1.64 -11.40 23.17
N PHE A 435 -1.14 -10.19 22.92
CA PHE A 435 0.16 -9.73 23.41
C PHE A 435 0.29 -9.81 24.92
N GLN A 436 -0.75 -9.45 25.68
CA GLN A 436 -0.73 -9.57 27.16
C GLN A 436 -0.68 -11.03 27.62
N MET A 437 -1.40 -11.92 26.92
CA MET A 437 -1.45 -13.34 27.25
C MET A 437 -0.15 -14.10 26.95
N THR A 438 0.68 -13.61 26.04
CA THR A 438 1.89 -14.29 25.52
C THR A 438 3.19 -13.60 25.94
N ALA A 439 3.23 -13.04 27.16
CA ALA A 439 4.44 -12.38 27.68
C ALA A 439 5.67 -13.33 27.70
N GLN A 440 5.45 -14.61 28.08
CA GLN A 440 6.51 -15.60 28.14
C GLN A 440 7.12 -15.92 26.77
N ASP A 441 6.29 -15.98 25.70
CA ASP A 441 6.76 -16.27 24.35
C ASP A 441 7.76 -15.21 23.84
N ARG A 442 7.63 -13.96 24.33
CA ARG A 442 8.55 -12.87 23.98
C ARG A 442 9.88 -12.93 24.75
N ILE A 443 9.82 -13.42 25.99
CA ILE A 443 11.03 -13.64 26.81
C ILE A 443 11.88 -14.78 26.20
N ASP A 444 11.19 -15.82 25.71
CA ASP A 444 11.82 -17.01 25.13
C ASP A 444 12.22 -16.79 23.64
N ALA A 445 11.82 -15.68 23.04
CA ALA A 445 12.15 -15.36 21.66
C ALA A 445 13.66 -15.08 21.51
N PRO A 446 14.29 -15.47 20.38
CA PRO A 446 15.69 -15.19 20.14
C PRO A 446 16.03 -13.71 20.24
N ALA A 447 17.12 -13.37 20.91
CA ALA A 447 17.60 -12.00 20.98
C ALA A 447 17.99 -11.47 19.58
N ASP A 448 17.54 -10.27 19.26
CA ASP A 448 17.86 -9.58 18.02
C ASP A 448 18.43 -8.18 18.36
N ALA A 449 19.72 -8.01 18.12
CA ALA A 449 20.46 -6.78 18.44
C ALA A 449 19.91 -5.55 17.68
N MET A 450 19.35 -5.73 16.47
CA MET A 450 18.76 -4.62 15.72
C MET A 450 17.49 -4.10 16.37
N LEU A 451 16.75 -4.97 17.08
CA LEU A 451 15.50 -4.61 17.76
C LEU A 451 15.73 -3.96 19.13
N THR A 452 16.87 -4.22 19.77
CA THR A 452 17.14 -3.78 21.15
C THR A 452 18.20 -2.66 21.24
N GLY A 453 19.02 -2.50 20.22
CA GLY A 453 20.12 -1.53 20.22
C GLY A 453 21.32 -1.92 21.10
N GLN A 454 21.38 -3.20 21.55
CA GLN A 454 22.47 -3.77 22.35
C GLN A 454 23.48 -4.51 21.46
#